data_87be63ac0047d73e9e6813a98001535c
#
_entry.id   87be63ac0047d73e9e6813a98001535c
#
_cell.length_a   1.000
_cell.length_b   1.000
_cell.length_c   1.000
_cell.angle_alpha   90.00
_cell.angle_beta   90.00
_cell.angle_gamma   90.00
#
_symmetry.space_group_name_H-M   'P 1'
#
loop_
_entity.id
_entity.type
_entity.pdbx_description
1 polymer ?
#
loop_
_entity_poly.entity_id
_entity_poly.type
_entity_poly.pdbx_seq_one_letter_code
_entity_poly.pdbx_strand_id
1 'polypeptide(L)' 'MSYTAAQKSHSASITNQFVPEFRAKYRRGAIEHDGLLSDCSAEQLVDMAIEEVQDMVAYLYTLRAKLKEAKAT' A
#
# COMPACT_ATOMS: atom_id res chain seq x y z
N MET A 1 -15.87 -20.23 -15.69
CA MET A 1 -15.92 -18.90 -15.05
C MET A 1 -15.21 -17.88 -15.93
N SER A 2 -15.83 -16.76 -16.16
CA SER A 2 -15.26 -15.72 -17.02
C SER A 2 -15.01 -14.43 -16.21
N TYR A 3 -14.09 -13.65 -16.70
CA TYR A 3 -13.77 -12.34 -16.14
C TYR A 3 -14.82 -11.34 -16.64
N THR A 4 -15.72 -10.91 -15.77
CA THR A 4 -16.87 -10.09 -16.14
C THR A 4 -16.51 -8.66 -16.46
N ALA A 5 -17.39 -7.95 -17.17
CA ALA A 5 -17.24 -6.54 -17.45
C ALA A 5 -17.16 -5.71 -16.15
N ALA A 6 -17.95 -6.08 -15.15
CA ALA A 6 -17.93 -5.41 -13.84
C ALA A 6 -16.58 -5.59 -13.15
N GLN A 7 -16.01 -6.80 -13.21
CA GLN A 7 -14.70 -7.07 -12.63
C GLN A 7 -13.59 -6.30 -13.35
N LYS A 8 -13.65 -6.24 -14.68
CA LYS A 8 -12.69 -5.46 -15.47
C LYS A 8 -12.74 -3.98 -15.11
N SER A 9 -13.95 -3.44 -15.00
CA SER A 9 -14.16 -2.03 -14.63
C SER A 9 -13.61 -1.74 -13.23
N HIS A 10 -13.87 -2.64 -12.27
CA HIS A 10 -13.36 -2.49 -10.91
C HIS A 10 -11.83 -2.52 -10.87
N SER A 11 -11.24 -3.46 -11.60
CA SER A 11 -9.78 -3.56 -11.70
C SER A 11 -9.18 -2.29 -12.29
N ALA A 12 -9.78 -1.76 -13.36
CA ALA A 12 -9.33 -0.52 -14.00
C ALA A 12 -9.41 0.66 -13.02
N SER A 13 -10.47 0.73 -12.24
CA SER A 13 -10.63 1.79 -11.22
C SER A 13 -9.50 1.75 -10.20
N ILE A 14 -9.16 0.55 -9.71
CA ILE A 14 -8.06 0.39 -8.76
C ILE A 14 -6.73 0.79 -9.40
N THR A 15 -6.47 0.32 -10.62
CA THR A 15 -5.23 0.62 -11.34
C THR A 15 -5.06 2.12 -11.59
N ASN A 16 -6.14 2.79 -11.97
CA ASN A 16 -6.12 4.22 -12.25
C ASN A 16 -5.80 5.05 -11.00
N GLN A 17 -6.17 4.56 -9.83
CA GLN A 17 -5.83 5.19 -8.57
C GLN A 17 -4.42 4.80 -8.11
N PHE A 18 -4.10 3.52 -8.21
CA PHE A 18 -2.86 2.97 -7.68
C PHE A 18 -1.62 3.53 -8.40
N VAL A 19 -1.65 3.58 -9.73
CA VAL A 19 -0.46 3.91 -10.52
C VAL A 19 0.11 5.30 -10.17
N PRO A 20 -0.69 6.38 -10.21
CA PRO A 20 -0.14 7.70 -9.87
C PRO A 20 0.27 7.81 -8.40
N GLU A 21 -0.48 7.19 -7.50
CA GLU A 21 -0.14 7.20 -6.07
C GLU A 21 1.15 6.42 -5.80
N PHE A 22 1.29 5.27 -6.45
CA PHE A 22 2.52 4.47 -6.34
C PHE A 22 3.73 5.23 -6.86
N ARG A 23 3.60 5.88 -8.02
CA ARG A 23 4.70 6.66 -8.59
C ARG A 23 5.13 7.79 -7.67
N ALA A 24 4.19 8.48 -7.07
CA ALA A 24 4.48 9.56 -6.13
C ALA A 24 5.18 9.03 -4.88
N LYS A 25 4.71 7.91 -4.35
CA LYS A 25 5.32 7.28 -3.18
C LYS A 25 6.74 6.81 -3.47
N TYR A 26 6.93 6.15 -4.61
CA TYR A 26 8.24 5.66 -5.01
C TYR A 26 9.24 6.81 -5.16
N ARG A 27 8.79 7.90 -5.80
CA ARG A 27 9.63 9.09 -5.97
C ARG A 27 10.10 9.65 -4.64
N ARG A 28 9.18 9.77 -3.66
CA ARG A 28 9.53 10.27 -2.32
C ARG A 28 10.58 9.37 -1.65
N GLY A 29 10.39 8.07 -1.72
CA GLY A 29 11.34 7.12 -1.16
C GLY A 29 12.69 7.17 -1.83
N ALA A 30 12.72 7.28 -3.15
CA ALA A 30 13.96 7.38 -3.92
C ALA A 30 14.74 8.67 -3.56
N ILE A 31 14.05 9.77 -3.37
CA ILE A 31 14.70 11.03 -2.96
C ILE A 31 15.25 10.91 -1.54
N GLU A 32 14.48 10.31 -0.61
CA GLU A 32 14.92 10.14 0.77
C GLU A 32 16.14 9.23 0.90
N HIS A 33 16.14 8.12 0.16
CA HIS A 33 17.17 7.09 0.29
C HIS A 33 18.31 7.23 -0.72
N ASP A 34 18.17 8.14 -1.66
CA ASP A 34 19.19 8.47 -2.66
C ASP A 34 19.73 7.23 -3.39
N GLY A 35 18.81 6.43 -3.98
CA GLY A 35 19.20 5.25 -4.71
C GLY A 35 18.02 4.44 -5.24
N LEU A 36 18.34 3.31 -5.83
CA LEU A 36 17.36 2.39 -6.37
C LEU A 36 17.09 1.26 -5.39
N LEU A 37 15.84 0.79 -5.33
CA LEU A 37 15.52 -0.38 -4.52
C LEU A 37 16.34 -1.60 -4.92
N SER A 38 16.65 -1.73 -6.22
CA SER A 38 17.46 -2.83 -6.71
C SER A 38 18.90 -2.81 -6.19
N ASP A 39 19.36 -1.68 -5.65
CA ASP A 39 20.68 -1.55 -5.04
C ASP A 39 20.70 -1.98 -3.57
N CYS A 40 19.53 -2.16 -2.97
CA CYS A 40 19.42 -2.63 -1.60
C CYS A 40 19.69 -4.13 -1.52
N SER A 41 20.29 -4.58 -0.42
CA SER A 41 20.47 -6.00 -0.18
C SER A 41 19.13 -6.68 0.12
N ALA A 42 19.09 -8.00 -0.02
CA ALA A 42 17.90 -8.76 0.33
C ALA A 42 17.50 -8.53 1.80
N GLU A 43 18.48 -8.46 2.70
CA GLU A 43 18.23 -8.20 4.12
C GLU A 43 17.61 -6.83 4.34
N GLN A 44 18.11 -5.80 3.66
CA GLN A 44 17.54 -4.46 3.74
C GLN A 44 16.11 -4.42 3.25
N LEU A 45 15.82 -5.10 2.14
CA LEU A 45 14.47 -5.15 1.57
C LEU A 45 13.50 -5.87 2.51
N VAL A 46 13.93 -6.96 3.15
CA VAL A 46 13.10 -7.68 4.13
C VAL A 46 12.78 -6.78 5.32
N ASP A 47 13.78 -6.09 5.86
CA ASP A 47 13.57 -5.19 7.00
C ASP A 47 12.61 -4.05 6.65
N MET A 48 12.77 -3.47 5.47
CA MET A 48 11.86 -2.40 5.00
C MET A 48 10.43 -2.92 4.84
N ALA A 49 10.28 -4.13 4.30
CA ALA A 49 8.96 -4.74 4.13
C ALA A 49 8.29 -5.03 5.48
N ILE A 50 9.05 -5.50 6.45
CA ILE A 50 8.55 -5.77 7.80
C ILE A 50 8.05 -4.46 8.45
N GLU A 51 8.81 -3.39 8.32
CA GLU A 51 8.39 -2.08 8.85
C GLU A 51 7.07 -1.63 8.24
N GLU A 52 6.89 -1.78 6.92
CA GLU A 52 5.65 -1.42 6.24
C GLU A 52 4.47 -2.27 6.73
N VAL A 53 4.70 -3.56 6.98
CA VAL A 53 3.66 -4.45 7.50
C VAL A 53 3.27 -4.04 8.93
N GLN A 54 4.24 -3.68 9.75
CA GLN A 54 3.98 -3.20 11.11
C GLN A 54 3.12 -1.94 11.09
N ASP A 55 3.43 -1.00 10.22
CA ASP A 55 2.64 0.23 10.04
C ASP A 55 1.21 -0.10 9.58
N MET A 56 1.09 -1.02 8.62
CA MET A 56 -0.21 -1.45 8.11
C MET A 56 -1.08 -2.04 9.24
N VAL A 57 -0.48 -2.86 10.09
CA VAL A 57 -1.20 -3.45 11.24
C VAL A 57 -1.70 -2.36 12.17
N ALA A 58 -0.86 -1.38 12.49
CA ALA A 58 -1.24 -0.26 13.35
C ALA A 58 -2.42 0.52 12.76
N TYR A 59 -2.37 0.80 11.46
CA TYR A 59 -3.47 1.49 10.77
C TYR A 59 -4.76 0.69 10.83
N LEU A 60 -4.68 -0.62 10.57
CA LEU A 60 -5.87 -1.48 10.54
C LEU A 60 -6.52 -1.58 11.92
N TYR A 61 -5.75 -1.75 12.98
CA TYR A 61 -6.30 -1.81 14.33
C TYR A 61 -6.91 -0.48 14.76
N THR A 62 -6.26 0.60 14.40
CA THR A 62 -6.78 1.95 14.71
C THR A 62 -8.09 2.21 13.96
N LEU A 63 -8.14 1.85 12.68
CA LEU A 63 -9.35 1.97 11.87
C LEU A 63 -10.48 1.12 12.45
N ARG A 64 -10.18 -0.13 12.81
CA ARG A 64 -11.18 -1.02 13.41
C ARG A 64 -11.79 -0.43 14.69
N ALA A 65 -10.96 0.16 15.52
CA ALA A 65 -11.43 0.82 16.73
C ALA A 65 -12.38 1.98 16.41
N LYS A 66 -12.02 2.80 15.42
CA LYS A 66 -12.87 3.92 15.00
C LYS A 66 -14.20 3.44 14.43
N LEU A 67 -14.19 2.35 13.66
CA LEU A 67 -15.41 1.77 13.12
C LEU A 67 -16.32 1.24 14.22
N LYS A 68 -15.76 0.63 15.26
CA LYS A 68 -16.52 0.17 16.43
C LYS A 68 -17.13 1.35 17.20
N GLU A 69 -16.40 2.42 17.39
CA GLU A 69 -16.90 3.63 18.03
C GLU A 69 -18.07 4.22 17.23
N ALA A 70 -17.95 4.29 15.91
CA ALA A 70 -19.01 4.80 15.04
C ALA A 70 -20.28 3.96 15.16
N LYS A 71 -20.15 2.63 15.32
CA LYS A 71 -21.31 1.75 15.50
C LYS A 71 -21.95 1.85 16.87
N ALA A 72 -21.17 2.22 17.88
CA ALA A 72 -21.65 2.35 19.25
C ALA A 72 -22.48 3.63 19.47
N THR A 73 -22.36 4.58 18.56
CA THR A 73 -23.15 5.82 18.59
C THR A 73 -24.31 5.75 17.61
#